data_9580649f412961136ddbc35737f22bf8
#
_entry.id   9580649f412961136ddbc35737f22bf8
#
_cell.length_a   1.000
_cell.length_b   1.000
_cell.length_c   1.000
_cell.angle_alpha   90.00
_cell.angle_beta   90.00
_cell.angle_gamma   90.00
#
_symmetry.space_group_name_H-M   'P 1'
#
loop_
_entity.id
_entity.type
_entity.pdbx_description
1 polymer ?
#
loop_
_entity_poly.entity_id
_entity_poly.type
_entity_poly.pdbx_seq_one_letter_code
_entity_poly.pdbx_strand_id
1 'polypeptide(L)'
;MGLDMYLSKKTYVKNWSHQPAEEQHSVEVKRGGVLHQTINPEKVTYITEEVMYWRKANQIHGWFCNNTRELVDNVRYELEREDLEKLLSDCKQVLEILSTATKTTKQVVGGWKNGEEYLVDVEVYDNIDEVMEILPPTQGFFFGSENIDDYYKQDIEETIKVLQAELALPIVGYGVEYEYYASW
;
A
#
# COMPACT_ATOMS: atom_id res chain seq x y z
N MET A 1 -4.66 18.03 2.56
CA MET A 1 -4.85 17.09 1.43
C MET A 1 -3.51 16.48 1.09
N GLY A 2 -3.46 15.28 0.61
CA GLY A 2 -2.23 14.55 0.26
C GLY A 2 -2.62 13.21 -0.34
N LEU A 3 -1.68 12.53 -0.98
CA LEU A 3 -1.88 11.18 -1.48
C LEU A 3 -1.99 10.22 -0.28
N ASP A 4 -3.18 9.72 -0.02
CA ASP A 4 -3.49 8.70 0.98
C ASP A 4 -3.88 7.40 0.26
N MET A 5 -3.23 6.29 0.60
CA MET A 5 -3.32 5.02 -0.14
C MET A 5 -3.59 3.88 0.82
N TYR A 6 -4.43 2.95 0.41
CA TYR A 6 -4.90 1.84 1.23
C TYR A 6 -4.85 0.53 0.45
N LEU A 7 -4.31 -0.49 1.06
CA LEU A 7 -4.46 -1.88 0.65
C LEU A 7 -5.40 -2.56 1.63
N SER A 8 -6.48 -3.10 1.14
CA SER A 8 -7.45 -3.84 1.93
C SER A 8 -7.57 -5.28 1.46
N LYS A 9 -7.82 -6.18 2.42
CA LYS A 9 -8.21 -7.55 2.17
C LYS A 9 -9.67 -7.74 2.55
N LYS A 10 -10.45 -8.31 1.65
CA LYS A 10 -11.82 -8.72 1.88
C LYS A 10 -11.92 -10.23 1.95
N THR A 11 -12.48 -10.74 3.02
CA THR A 11 -12.76 -12.16 3.19
C THR A 11 -14.26 -12.38 3.17
N TYR A 12 -14.72 -13.25 2.26
CA TYR A 12 -16.13 -13.66 2.24
C TYR A 12 -16.40 -14.62 3.38
N VAL A 13 -17.35 -14.27 4.25
CA VAL A 13 -17.65 -15.03 5.48
C VAL A 13 -19.10 -15.51 5.58
N LYS A 14 -19.92 -15.28 4.55
CA LYS A 14 -21.29 -15.73 4.54
C LYS A 14 -21.37 -17.23 4.26
N ASN A 15 -22.02 -17.98 5.14
CA ASN A 15 -22.21 -19.42 4.99
C ASN A 15 -23.33 -19.75 4.00
N TRP A 16 -23.17 -20.87 3.31
CA TRP A 16 -24.17 -21.45 2.43
C TRP A 16 -24.75 -22.71 3.05
N SER A 17 -26.00 -23.02 2.76
CA SER A 17 -26.74 -24.15 3.35
C SER A 17 -26.15 -25.52 3.04
N HIS A 18 -25.34 -25.64 1.97
CA HIS A 18 -24.67 -26.86 1.55
C HIS A 18 -23.21 -26.98 2.03
N GLN A 19 -22.71 -25.93 2.73
CA GLN A 19 -21.33 -25.88 3.21
C GLN A 19 -21.17 -26.77 4.44
N PRO A 20 -20.12 -27.62 4.50
CA PRO A 20 -19.81 -28.43 5.67
C PRO A 20 -19.64 -27.57 6.92
N ALA A 21 -20.00 -28.08 8.10
CA ALA A 21 -19.93 -27.31 9.34
C ALA A 21 -18.51 -26.86 9.70
N GLU A 22 -17.50 -27.65 9.36
CA GLU A 22 -16.09 -27.35 9.57
C GLU A 22 -15.55 -26.23 8.69
N GLU A 23 -16.26 -25.88 7.60
CA GLU A 23 -15.91 -24.78 6.69
C GLU A 23 -16.73 -23.52 6.96
N GLN A 24 -17.71 -23.58 7.86
CA GLN A 24 -18.57 -22.44 8.16
C GLN A 24 -17.87 -21.41 9.03
N HIS A 25 -18.01 -20.15 8.65
CA HIS A 25 -17.54 -19.03 9.45
C HIS A 25 -18.51 -18.71 10.59
N SER A 26 -17.97 -18.32 11.75
CA SER A 26 -18.71 -17.74 12.85
C SER A 26 -18.25 -16.32 13.07
N VAL A 27 -19.14 -15.35 12.93
CA VAL A 27 -18.85 -13.92 13.13
C VAL A 27 -19.52 -13.43 14.40
N GLU A 28 -18.78 -12.76 15.27
CA GLU A 28 -19.30 -12.11 16.46
C GLU A 28 -18.85 -10.63 16.48
N VAL A 29 -19.81 -9.72 16.66
CA VAL A 29 -19.50 -8.28 16.75
C VAL A 29 -19.86 -7.77 18.13
N LYS A 30 -18.88 -7.19 18.82
CA LYS A 30 -19.03 -6.60 20.16
C LYS A 30 -18.63 -5.12 20.16
N ARG A 31 -19.32 -4.35 21.01
CA ARG A 31 -18.92 -2.99 21.36
C ARG A 31 -18.79 -2.89 22.87
N GLY A 32 -17.61 -2.55 23.38
CA GLY A 32 -17.36 -2.49 24.83
C GLY A 32 -17.57 -3.84 25.55
N GLY A 33 -17.29 -4.97 24.87
CA GLY A 33 -17.45 -6.32 25.42
C GLY A 33 -18.88 -6.90 25.34
N VAL A 34 -19.88 -6.09 24.95
CA VAL A 34 -21.28 -6.49 24.81
C VAL A 34 -21.62 -6.71 23.34
N LEU A 35 -22.44 -7.72 23.03
CA LEU A 35 -22.90 -7.99 21.67
C LEU A 35 -23.54 -6.75 21.04
N HIS A 36 -23.18 -6.48 19.79
CA HIS A 36 -23.67 -5.31 19.07
C HIS A 36 -25.15 -5.46 18.72
N GLN A 37 -25.99 -4.51 19.15
CA GLN A 37 -27.43 -4.64 19.06
C GLN A 37 -28.02 -4.43 17.65
N THR A 38 -27.30 -3.68 16.78
CA THR A 38 -27.80 -3.30 15.45
C THR A 38 -27.12 -4.03 14.30
N ILE A 39 -26.02 -4.74 14.56
CA ILE A 39 -25.34 -5.56 13.55
C ILE A 39 -25.82 -7.00 13.74
N ASN A 40 -26.44 -7.55 12.69
CA ASN A 40 -26.79 -8.97 12.66
C ASN A 40 -25.63 -9.76 12.04
N PRO A 41 -24.89 -10.59 12.81
CA PRO A 41 -23.77 -11.36 12.30
C PRO A 41 -24.10 -12.27 11.11
N GLU A 42 -25.30 -12.83 11.07
CA GLU A 42 -25.78 -13.70 9.96
C GLU A 42 -25.91 -12.96 8.62
N LYS A 43 -25.97 -11.62 8.66
CA LYS A 43 -26.04 -10.76 7.48
C LYS A 43 -24.67 -10.23 7.05
N VAL A 44 -23.61 -10.52 7.80
CA VAL A 44 -22.26 -10.15 7.44
C VAL A 44 -21.84 -11.01 6.25
N THR A 45 -21.51 -10.36 5.16
CA THR A 45 -21.10 -11.02 3.91
C THR A 45 -19.59 -11.02 3.75
N TYR A 46 -18.96 -9.89 4.11
CA TYR A 46 -17.51 -9.69 4.04
C TYR A 46 -16.98 -9.11 5.33
N ILE A 47 -15.76 -9.52 5.66
CA ILE A 47 -14.91 -8.82 6.62
C ILE A 47 -13.81 -8.13 5.80
N THR A 48 -13.61 -6.83 6.03
CA THR A 48 -12.57 -6.06 5.38
C THR A 48 -11.50 -5.71 6.41
N GLU A 49 -10.25 -6.04 6.10
CA GLU A 49 -9.07 -5.73 6.90
C GLU A 49 -8.24 -4.69 6.14
N GLU A 50 -7.78 -3.65 6.84
CA GLU A 50 -6.76 -2.75 6.31
C GLU A 50 -5.41 -3.45 6.44
N VAL A 51 -4.84 -3.87 5.32
CA VAL A 51 -3.55 -4.57 5.26
C VAL A 51 -2.43 -3.55 5.39
N MET A 52 -2.54 -2.44 4.66
CA MET A 52 -1.54 -1.38 4.69
C MET A 52 -2.16 -0.01 4.35
N TYR A 53 -1.65 1.01 4.99
CA TYR A 53 -1.86 2.41 4.68
C TYR A 53 -0.52 3.07 4.35
N TRP A 54 -0.46 3.79 3.23
CA TRP A 54 0.67 4.63 2.86
C TRP A 54 0.21 6.08 2.76
N ARG A 55 1.12 6.97 3.09
CA ARG A 55 0.91 8.39 2.87
C ARG A 55 2.05 8.97 2.05
N LYS A 56 1.71 9.47 0.85
CA LYS A 56 2.68 10.09 -0.07
C LYS A 56 3.78 9.16 -0.58
N ALA A 57 3.63 7.85 -0.47
CA ALA A 57 4.51 6.88 -1.10
C ALA A 57 4.22 6.82 -2.61
N ASN A 58 4.59 7.89 -3.31
CA ASN A 58 4.21 8.11 -4.70
C ASN A 58 4.81 7.07 -5.66
N GLN A 59 5.95 6.47 -5.32
CA GLN A 59 6.56 5.35 -6.04
C GLN A 59 5.68 4.10 -5.99
N ILE A 60 5.05 3.82 -4.86
CA ILE A 60 4.12 2.69 -4.70
C ILE A 60 2.82 2.98 -5.48
N HIS A 61 2.32 4.22 -5.42
CA HIS A 61 1.16 4.63 -6.22
C HIS A 61 1.45 4.47 -7.72
N GLY A 62 2.59 4.97 -8.19
CA GLY A 62 3.03 4.83 -9.58
C GLY A 62 3.17 3.36 -10.00
N TRP A 63 3.65 2.50 -9.11
CA TRP A 63 3.71 1.07 -9.38
C TRP A 63 2.32 0.49 -9.66
N PHE A 64 1.31 0.80 -8.85
CA PHE A 64 -0.06 0.35 -9.09
C PHE A 64 -0.61 0.91 -10.41
N CYS A 65 -0.37 2.19 -10.71
CA CYS A 65 -0.79 2.79 -11.99
C CYS A 65 -0.20 2.06 -13.21
N ASN A 66 1.05 1.64 -13.12
CA ASN A 66 1.78 1.04 -14.24
C ASN A 66 1.54 -0.47 -14.41
N ASN A 67 1.21 -1.18 -13.33
CA ASN A 67 1.14 -2.64 -13.32
C ASN A 67 -0.28 -3.20 -13.26
N THR A 68 -1.29 -2.37 -12.96
CA THR A 68 -2.68 -2.84 -12.91
C THR A 68 -3.50 -2.25 -14.05
N ARG A 69 -3.99 -1.05 -13.89
CA ARG A 69 -4.75 -0.30 -14.90
C ARG A 69 -4.71 1.18 -14.57
N GLU A 70 -5.17 2.03 -15.47
CA GLU A 70 -5.28 3.46 -15.18
C GLU A 70 -6.12 3.69 -13.91
N LEU A 71 -5.48 4.30 -12.89
CA LEU A 71 -6.11 4.58 -11.61
C LEU A 71 -6.81 5.94 -11.64
N VAL A 72 -7.97 5.98 -11.03
CA VAL A 72 -8.79 7.20 -10.87
C VAL A 72 -8.91 7.51 -9.38
N ASP A 73 -8.81 8.80 -9.03
CA ASP A 73 -8.98 9.27 -7.66
C ASP A 73 -10.29 8.75 -7.03
N ASN A 74 -10.22 8.29 -5.80
CA ASN A 74 -11.35 7.78 -5.02
C ASN A 74 -12.06 6.54 -5.62
N VAL A 75 -11.38 5.74 -6.45
CA VAL A 75 -11.88 4.48 -6.98
C VAL A 75 -11.12 3.30 -6.36
N ARG A 76 -11.83 2.20 -6.10
CA ARG A 76 -11.26 0.95 -5.60
C ARG A 76 -10.95 0.03 -6.78
N TYR A 77 -9.80 -0.63 -6.71
CA TYR A 77 -9.32 -1.53 -7.75
C TYR A 77 -9.03 -2.89 -7.14
N GLU A 78 -9.65 -3.91 -7.69
CA GLU A 78 -9.36 -5.29 -7.36
C GLU A 78 -7.95 -5.66 -7.81
N LEU A 79 -7.25 -6.40 -6.95
CA LEU A 79 -5.91 -6.90 -7.16
C LEU A 79 -5.91 -8.41 -6.99
N GLU A 80 -5.11 -9.06 -7.81
CA GLU A 80 -4.77 -10.46 -7.62
C GLU A 80 -3.61 -10.59 -6.61
N ARG A 81 -3.48 -11.78 -6.02
CA ARG A 81 -2.37 -12.06 -5.10
C ARG A 81 -1.01 -11.90 -5.78
N GLU A 82 -0.94 -12.28 -7.03
CA GLU A 82 0.24 -12.17 -7.89
C GLU A 82 0.71 -10.72 -8.06
N ASP A 83 -0.20 -9.75 -8.05
CA ASP A 83 0.15 -8.33 -8.06
C ASP A 83 0.93 -7.95 -6.80
N LEU A 84 0.49 -8.44 -5.63
CA LEU A 84 1.18 -8.19 -4.36
C LEU A 84 2.53 -8.92 -4.29
N GLU A 85 2.62 -10.14 -4.82
CA GLU A 85 3.88 -10.89 -4.91
C GLU A 85 4.88 -10.18 -5.81
N LYS A 86 4.42 -9.61 -6.92
CA LYS A 86 5.24 -8.80 -7.83
C LYS A 86 5.71 -7.51 -7.15
N LEU A 87 4.82 -6.75 -6.50
CA LEU A 87 5.19 -5.55 -5.75
C LEU A 87 6.24 -5.86 -4.68
N LEU A 88 6.06 -6.95 -3.94
CA LEU A 88 7.03 -7.41 -2.94
C LEU A 88 8.39 -7.71 -3.56
N SER A 89 8.41 -8.38 -4.72
CA SER A 89 9.65 -8.68 -5.45
C SER A 89 10.36 -7.41 -5.89
N ASP A 90 9.64 -6.47 -6.50
CA ASP A 90 10.17 -5.21 -6.98
C ASP A 90 10.71 -4.35 -5.82
N CYS A 91 9.98 -4.27 -4.71
CA CYS A 91 10.44 -3.58 -3.49
C CYS A 91 11.73 -4.19 -2.91
N LYS A 92 11.85 -5.53 -2.88
CA LYS A 92 13.08 -6.20 -2.41
C LYS A 92 14.27 -5.89 -3.29
N GLN A 93 14.09 -5.90 -4.60
CA GLN A 93 15.14 -5.58 -5.56
C GLN A 93 15.62 -4.13 -5.38
N VAL A 94 14.70 -3.19 -5.22
CA VAL A 94 15.01 -1.79 -4.94
C VAL A 94 15.75 -1.64 -3.61
N LEU A 95 15.32 -2.33 -2.55
CA LEU A 95 16.00 -2.26 -1.25
C LEU A 95 17.43 -2.80 -1.32
N GLU A 96 17.69 -3.86 -2.09
CA GLU A 96 19.02 -4.41 -2.31
C GLU A 96 19.93 -3.37 -2.99
N ILE A 97 19.45 -2.70 -4.04
CA ILE A 97 20.19 -1.62 -4.72
C ILE A 97 20.50 -0.49 -3.73
N LEU A 98 19.48 0.00 -3.00
CA LEU A 98 19.65 1.09 -2.04
C LEU A 98 20.58 0.73 -0.86
N SER A 99 20.70 -0.55 -0.52
CA SER A 99 21.60 -1.01 0.56
C SER A 99 23.07 -0.84 0.22
N THR A 100 23.43 -0.80 -1.06
CA THR A 100 24.78 -0.64 -1.58
C THR A 100 25.04 0.75 -2.18
N ALA A 101 23.99 1.54 -2.37
CA ALA A 101 24.07 2.87 -2.95
C ALA A 101 24.75 3.86 -1.98
N THR A 102 25.49 4.81 -2.54
CA THR A 102 26.07 5.93 -1.80
C THR A 102 25.06 7.07 -1.70
N LYS A 103 25.29 7.99 -0.77
CA LYS A 103 24.47 9.20 -0.64
C LYS A 103 25.22 10.43 -1.08
N THR A 104 24.50 11.38 -1.66
CA THR A 104 24.99 12.70 -2.03
C THR A 104 24.03 13.78 -1.55
N THR A 105 24.52 15.01 -1.46
CA THR A 105 23.67 16.16 -1.10
C THR A 105 23.19 16.84 -2.37
N LYS A 106 21.89 17.06 -2.45
CA LYS A 106 21.22 17.77 -3.54
C LYS A 106 20.47 18.98 -3.01
N GLN A 107 20.52 20.10 -3.73
CA GLN A 107 19.67 21.27 -3.43
C GLN A 107 18.31 21.12 -4.09
N VAL A 108 17.27 21.26 -3.30
CA VAL A 108 15.87 21.23 -3.77
C VAL A 108 15.11 22.44 -3.26
N VAL A 109 14.02 22.81 -3.92
CA VAL A 109 13.13 23.86 -3.46
C VAL A 109 12.44 23.40 -2.18
N GLY A 110 12.76 24.06 -1.05
CA GLY A 110 12.17 23.78 0.25
C GLY A 110 10.79 24.43 0.44
N GLY A 111 10.45 25.42 -0.39
CA GLY A 111 9.19 26.15 -0.35
C GLY A 111 9.32 27.59 -0.78
N TRP A 112 8.32 28.40 -0.40
CA TRP A 112 8.25 29.82 -0.70
C TRP A 112 8.29 30.63 0.59
N LYS A 113 9.14 31.66 0.63
CA LYS A 113 9.23 32.62 1.74
C LYS A 113 9.30 34.05 1.16
N ASN A 114 8.36 34.90 1.59
CA ASN A 114 8.25 36.28 1.10
C ASN A 114 8.08 36.39 -0.44
N GLY A 115 7.49 35.39 -1.10
CA GLY A 115 7.28 35.38 -2.55
C GLY A 115 8.47 34.85 -3.36
N GLU A 116 9.53 34.41 -2.71
CA GLU A 116 10.73 33.83 -3.34
C GLU A 116 10.90 32.37 -2.92
N GLU A 117 11.39 31.55 -3.84
CA GLU A 117 11.79 30.15 -3.56
C GLU A 117 13.02 30.16 -2.66
N TYR A 118 13.05 29.26 -1.68
CA TYR A 118 14.25 28.97 -0.93
C TYR A 118 14.70 27.53 -1.15
N LEU A 119 16.01 27.34 -1.23
CA LEU A 119 16.61 26.03 -1.40
C LEU A 119 16.99 25.42 -0.05
N VAL A 120 16.85 24.10 0.04
CA VAL A 120 17.32 23.29 1.17
C VAL A 120 18.21 22.15 0.64
N ASP A 121 19.22 21.82 1.43
CA ASP A 121 20.04 20.68 1.15
C ASP A 121 19.34 19.40 1.65
N VAL A 122 19.21 18.39 0.79
CA VAL A 122 18.67 17.07 1.13
C VAL A 122 19.68 15.98 0.77
N GLU A 123 19.78 14.96 1.62
CA GLU A 123 20.53 13.77 1.30
C GLU A 123 19.67 12.84 0.44
N VAL A 124 20.21 12.41 -0.69
CA VAL A 124 19.56 11.49 -1.61
C VAL A 124 20.53 10.36 -1.96
N TYR A 125 19.99 9.20 -2.34
CA TYR A 125 20.79 8.11 -2.86
C TYR A 125 21.31 8.45 -4.27
N ASP A 126 22.53 8.00 -4.55
CA ASP A 126 23.21 8.15 -5.84
C ASP A 126 23.31 6.79 -6.54
N ASN A 127 23.59 6.79 -7.85
CA ASN A 127 23.65 5.57 -8.68
C ASN A 127 22.35 4.75 -8.66
N ILE A 128 21.22 5.41 -8.89
CA ILE A 128 19.86 4.90 -8.73
C ILE A 128 19.16 4.61 -10.06
N ASP A 129 19.87 4.50 -11.16
CA ASP A 129 19.30 4.30 -12.50
C ASP A 129 18.37 3.05 -12.53
N GLU A 130 18.81 1.94 -11.94
CA GLU A 130 18.00 0.72 -11.84
C GLU A 130 16.76 0.91 -10.93
N VAL A 131 16.87 1.71 -9.87
CA VAL A 131 15.71 2.05 -9.01
C VAL A 131 14.66 2.82 -9.81
N MET A 132 15.12 3.75 -10.67
CA MET A 132 14.24 4.53 -11.54
C MET A 132 13.57 3.69 -12.63
N GLU A 133 14.13 2.53 -12.99
CA GLU A 133 13.50 1.58 -13.91
C GLU A 133 12.44 0.72 -13.22
N ILE A 134 12.65 0.36 -11.94
CA ILE A 134 11.77 -0.57 -11.20
C ILE A 134 10.62 0.17 -10.51
N LEU A 135 10.96 1.20 -9.72
CA LEU A 135 10.03 1.93 -8.86
C LEU A 135 10.29 3.45 -8.89
N PRO A 136 10.11 4.11 -10.05
CA PRO A 136 10.33 5.54 -10.14
C PRO A 136 9.37 6.33 -9.24
N PRO A 137 9.81 7.42 -8.60
CA PRO A 137 8.91 8.39 -8.00
C PRO A 137 7.91 8.93 -9.03
N THR A 138 6.67 9.15 -8.62
CA THR A 138 5.59 9.60 -9.49
C THR A 138 5.17 11.01 -9.14
N GLN A 139 5.10 11.87 -10.14
CA GLN A 139 4.72 13.28 -9.98
C GLN A 139 3.21 13.42 -9.74
N GLY A 140 2.85 14.33 -8.82
CA GLY A 140 1.49 14.74 -8.59
C GLY A 140 1.41 15.90 -7.61
N PHE A 141 0.35 16.69 -7.67
CA PHE A 141 0.25 17.95 -6.93
C PHE A 141 0.36 17.80 -5.40
N PHE A 142 -0.07 16.66 -4.85
CA PHE A 142 0.01 16.37 -3.41
C PHE A 142 0.80 15.09 -3.11
N PHE A 143 1.57 14.58 -4.04
CA PHE A 143 2.19 13.25 -3.98
C PHE A 143 3.44 13.18 -3.10
N GLY A 144 3.96 14.31 -2.64
CA GLY A 144 5.15 14.35 -1.81
C GLY A 144 6.43 14.61 -2.59
N SER A 145 7.56 14.20 -2.03
CA SER A 145 8.88 14.36 -2.64
C SER A 145 9.12 13.33 -3.74
N GLU A 146 9.83 13.71 -4.79
CA GLU A 146 10.34 12.81 -5.83
C GLU A 146 11.79 12.38 -5.56
N ASN A 147 12.33 12.72 -4.40
CA ASN A 147 13.68 12.34 -4.04
C ASN A 147 13.71 10.85 -3.61
N ILE A 148 14.74 10.15 -4.05
CA ILE A 148 15.06 8.83 -3.52
C ILE A 148 15.98 9.05 -2.31
N ASP A 149 15.34 9.20 -1.16
CA ASP A 149 15.92 9.51 0.14
C ASP A 149 15.58 8.45 1.19
N ASP A 150 15.84 8.73 2.45
CA ASP A 150 15.54 7.80 3.54
C ASP A 150 14.03 7.58 3.74
N TYR A 151 13.17 8.55 3.41
CA TYR A 151 11.71 8.36 3.45
C TYR A 151 11.25 7.41 2.35
N TYR A 152 11.77 7.57 1.13
CA TYR A 152 11.52 6.63 0.05
C TYR A 152 11.92 5.21 0.46
N LYS A 153 13.13 5.05 1.03
CA LYS A 153 13.60 3.75 1.51
C LYS A 153 12.74 3.17 2.62
N GLN A 154 12.30 4.01 3.57
CA GLN A 154 11.40 3.59 4.65
C GLN A 154 10.08 3.06 4.11
N ASP A 155 9.46 3.74 3.14
CA ASP A 155 8.23 3.27 2.50
C ASP A 155 8.41 1.87 1.89
N ILE A 156 9.56 1.61 1.24
CA ILE A 156 9.91 0.31 0.67
C ILE A 156 10.07 -0.75 1.77
N GLU A 157 10.80 -0.46 2.84
CA GLU A 157 11.02 -1.39 3.97
C GLU A 157 9.70 -1.76 4.65
N GLU A 158 8.83 -0.78 4.91
CA GLU A 158 7.52 -1.00 5.51
C GLU A 158 6.62 -1.82 4.59
N THR A 159 6.62 -1.53 3.28
CA THR A 159 5.87 -2.30 2.28
C THR A 159 6.33 -3.76 2.26
N ILE A 160 7.63 -4.02 2.21
CA ILE A 160 8.19 -5.38 2.25
C ILE A 160 7.72 -6.11 3.50
N LYS A 161 7.86 -5.49 4.67
CA LYS A 161 7.50 -6.09 5.96
C LYS A 161 6.03 -6.52 6.00
N VAL A 162 5.13 -5.65 5.56
CA VAL A 162 3.69 -5.92 5.58
C VAL A 162 3.31 -6.97 4.55
N LEU A 163 3.79 -6.85 3.32
CA LEU A 163 3.46 -7.82 2.27
C LEU A 163 4.05 -9.21 2.55
N GLN A 164 5.25 -9.30 3.14
CA GLN A 164 5.80 -10.59 3.57
C GLN A 164 4.91 -11.26 4.62
N ALA A 165 4.42 -10.52 5.60
CA ALA A 165 3.54 -11.05 6.63
C ALA A 165 2.20 -11.49 6.06
N GLU A 166 1.60 -10.67 5.20
CA GLU A 166 0.31 -10.96 4.56
C GLU A 166 0.38 -12.16 3.63
N LEU A 167 1.39 -12.21 2.77
CA LEU A 167 1.58 -13.30 1.81
C LEU A 167 2.05 -14.63 2.44
N ALA A 168 2.52 -14.60 3.69
CA ALA A 168 2.80 -15.81 4.46
C ALA A 168 1.54 -16.46 5.05
N LEU A 169 0.42 -15.75 5.09
CA LEU A 169 -0.85 -16.29 5.56
C LEU A 169 -1.38 -17.37 4.58
N PRO A 170 -1.89 -18.49 5.09
CA PRO A 170 -2.53 -19.48 4.23
C PRO A 170 -3.79 -18.90 3.60
N ILE A 171 -4.02 -19.22 2.33
CA ILE A 171 -5.30 -18.98 1.69
C ILE A 171 -6.26 -20.03 2.25
N VAL A 172 -7.17 -19.61 3.12
CA VAL A 172 -8.19 -20.49 3.70
C VAL A 172 -9.52 -20.18 3.04
N GLY A 173 -10.05 -21.16 2.30
CA GLY A 173 -11.36 -21.06 1.65
C GLY A 173 -11.35 -20.29 0.33
N TYR A 174 -12.56 -20.08 -0.19
CA TYR A 174 -12.82 -19.30 -1.41
C TYR A 174 -13.20 -17.87 -1.02
N GLY A 175 -12.76 -16.86 -1.79
CA GLY A 175 -13.29 -15.50 -1.67
C GLY A 175 -12.45 -14.56 -0.79
N VAL A 176 -11.13 -14.68 -0.87
CA VAL A 176 -10.22 -13.61 -0.44
C VAL A 176 -9.93 -12.73 -1.65
N GLU A 177 -10.20 -11.45 -1.52
CA GLU A 177 -10.00 -10.42 -2.54
C GLU A 177 -9.11 -9.33 -1.96
N TYR A 178 -8.19 -8.79 -2.77
CA TYR A 178 -7.44 -7.59 -2.39
C TYR A 178 -7.95 -6.39 -3.17
N GLU A 179 -7.94 -5.23 -2.52
CA GLU A 179 -8.32 -3.97 -3.15
C GLU A 179 -7.29 -2.88 -2.83
N TYR A 180 -6.88 -2.16 -3.87
CA TYR A 180 -6.16 -0.91 -3.74
C TYR A 180 -7.11 0.27 -3.87
N TYR A 181 -6.91 1.29 -3.03
CA TYR A 181 -7.65 2.54 -3.06
C TYR A 181 -6.70 3.70 -2.78
N ALA A 182 -6.82 4.78 -3.54
CA ALA A 182 -6.08 6.01 -3.28
C ALA A 182 -6.98 7.23 -3.40
N SER A 183 -6.65 8.26 -2.63
CA SER A 183 -7.27 9.59 -2.72
C SER A 183 -6.19 10.69 -2.69
N TRP A 184 -6.29 11.66 -3.63
CA TRP A 184 -5.33 12.75 -3.75
C TRP A 184 -5.97 14.09 -4.16
#